data_3203c5d691123824ab64779d92d755b0
#
_entry.id   3203c5d691123824ab64779d92d755b0
#
_cell.length_a   1.000
_cell.length_b   1.000
_cell.length_c   1.000
_cell.angle_alpha   90.00
_cell.angle_beta   90.00
_cell.angle_gamma   90.00
#
_symmetry.space_group_name_H-M   'P 1'
#
loop_
_entity.id
_entity.type
_entity.pdbx_description
1 polymer ?
#
loop_
_entity_poly.entity_id
_entity_poly.type
_entity_poly.pdbx_seq_one_letter_code
_entity_poly.pdbx_strand_id
1 'polypeptide(L)'
;MNRHPAIIILVTVLTFAALFLALANTSTGQDNPKLVKAKDGSGIIGYKDTPILPWCGYHVHDPDRPAPKKVTPAPPDTKGKTGTAPSDAIILFDGSELSQWNSSDWKIENGELIAVSGNLTTKQPFGDCQLHIEWMAPDPPQGGIWDRGNNGVMLMGLFEIQVYDSYTENLYPDGQAASVYGQTPPMVNACRRPGQWQSFDIIFFTPVFKNGKLEKPAYVTVTHNGVLVHHNQKIYGPTGHRILPKYDKPVPEKLPLALSAHNNPVRFRNIWLRPL
;
A
#
# COMPACT_ATOMS: atom_id res chain seq x y z
N MET A 1 55.85 2.16 49.89
CA MET A 1 55.24 0.83 49.46
C MET A 1 53.77 0.85 49.81
N ASN A 2 52.91 1.25 48.90
CA ASN A 2 51.47 1.07 49.04
C ASN A 2 50.91 0.74 47.65
N ARG A 3 50.50 -0.50 47.51
CA ARG A 3 49.85 -1.04 46.28
C ARG A 3 48.36 -0.72 46.37
N HIS A 4 47.82 0.02 45.42
CA HIS A 4 46.38 0.12 45.21
C HIS A 4 45.93 -0.97 44.24
N PRO A 5 44.87 -1.70 44.51
CA PRO A 5 44.30 -2.64 43.55
C PRO A 5 43.37 -1.90 42.55
N ALA A 6 43.57 -2.15 41.29
CA ALA A 6 42.72 -1.66 40.21
C ALA A 6 41.39 -2.44 40.23
N ILE A 7 40.29 -1.72 40.39
CA ILE A 7 38.93 -2.26 40.28
C ILE A 7 38.62 -2.27 38.78
N ILE A 8 38.52 -3.47 38.23
CA ILE A 8 38.02 -3.71 36.87
C ILE A 8 36.48 -3.66 36.95
N ILE A 9 35.88 -2.58 36.46
CA ILE A 9 34.43 -2.51 36.25
C ILE A 9 34.12 -3.24 34.95
N LEU A 10 33.56 -4.47 35.06
CA LEU A 10 33.04 -5.25 33.94
C LEU A 10 31.69 -4.67 33.58
N VAL A 11 31.65 -3.85 32.51
CA VAL A 11 30.39 -3.37 31.93
C VAL A 11 29.77 -4.52 31.10
N THR A 12 28.82 -5.17 31.70
CA THR A 12 27.93 -6.14 30.98
C THR A 12 27.00 -5.37 30.07
N VAL A 13 27.36 -5.27 28.79
CA VAL A 13 26.45 -4.90 27.71
C VAL A 13 25.55 -6.11 27.46
N LEU A 14 24.40 -6.15 28.10
CA LEU A 14 23.36 -7.12 27.81
C LEU A 14 22.72 -6.74 26.46
N THR A 15 23.06 -7.51 25.46
CA THR A 15 22.51 -7.47 24.12
C THR A 15 21.02 -7.82 24.16
N PHE A 16 20.16 -6.83 23.92
CA PHE A 16 18.72 -7.00 23.65
C PHE A 16 18.44 -7.64 22.28
N ALA A 17 19.42 -8.31 21.66
CA ALA A 17 19.31 -8.94 20.35
C ALA A 17 18.76 -10.37 20.38
N ALA A 18 18.48 -10.95 21.56
CA ALA A 18 18.13 -12.37 21.64
C ALA A 18 16.63 -12.66 21.83
N LEU A 19 15.75 -11.64 21.85
CA LEU A 19 14.30 -11.87 22.07
C LEU A 19 13.44 -11.73 20.80
N PHE A 20 14.03 -11.44 19.65
CA PHE A 20 13.30 -11.40 18.36
C PHE A 20 13.44 -12.67 17.51
N LEU A 21 14.20 -13.67 17.94
CA LEU A 21 14.45 -14.90 17.16
C LEU A 21 13.70 -16.14 17.66
N ALA A 22 12.85 -16.03 18.66
CA ALA A 22 12.15 -17.20 19.25
C ALA A 22 10.64 -17.28 18.95
N LEU A 23 10.09 -16.39 18.07
CA LEU A 23 8.69 -16.46 17.64
C LEU A 23 8.50 -16.83 16.16
N ALA A 24 9.55 -17.27 15.51
CA ALA A 24 9.53 -17.63 14.08
C ALA A 24 9.73 -19.14 13.86
N ASN A 25 9.12 -20.02 14.63
CA ASN A 25 9.02 -21.42 14.23
C ASN A 25 7.96 -22.19 15.05
N THR A 26 6.69 -21.84 14.84
CA THR A 26 5.64 -22.84 14.83
C THR A 26 5.10 -22.87 13.42
N SER A 27 5.81 -23.53 12.52
CA SER A 27 5.26 -24.00 11.26
C SER A 27 4.27 -25.12 11.58
N THR A 28 3.07 -24.76 12.00
CA THR A 28 1.92 -25.60 11.72
C THR A 28 1.83 -25.64 10.22
N GLY A 29 1.93 -26.82 9.61
CA GLY A 29 1.88 -27.05 8.19
C GLY A 29 0.72 -26.29 7.55
N GLN A 30 0.96 -25.04 7.13
CA GLN A 30 0.05 -24.34 6.25
C GLN A 30 0.28 -24.97 4.88
N ASP A 31 -0.66 -25.80 4.46
CA ASP A 31 -0.76 -26.21 3.07
C ASP A 31 -0.57 -24.96 2.19
N ASN A 32 0.32 -25.06 1.21
CA ASN A 32 0.52 -23.96 0.24
C ASN A 32 -0.85 -23.56 -0.32
N PRO A 33 -1.21 -22.27 -0.26
CA PRO A 33 -2.52 -21.82 -0.67
C PRO A 33 -2.81 -22.23 -2.11
N LYS A 34 -3.94 -22.88 -2.30
CA LYS A 34 -4.33 -23.41 -3.61
C LYS A 34 -5.00 -22.31 -4.42
N LEU A 35 -4.29 -21.85 -5.46
CA LEU A 35 -4.88 -20.99 -6.47
C LEU A 35 -6.02 -21.69 -7.20
N VAL A 36 -7.12 -20.99 -7.35
CA VAL A 36 -8.30 -21.43 -8.11
C VAL A 36 -8.70 -20.36 -9.14
N LYS A 37 -9.35 -20.80 -10.22
CA LYS A 37 -9.95 -19.89 -11.22
C LYS A 37 -11.38 -19.58 -10.87
N ALA A 38 -11.86 -18.40 -11.28
CA ALA A 38 -13.26 -18.03 -11.21
C ALA A 38 -14.13 -19.03 -11.99
N LYS A 39 -15.34 -19.27 -11.47
CA LYS A 39 -16.30 -20.22 -12.06
C LYS A 39 -16.96 -19.70 -13.33
N ASP A 40 -16.95 -18.38 -13.56
CA ASP A 40 -17.59 -17.71 -14.69
C ASP A 40 -16.81 -17.82 -16.01
N GLY A 41 -15.63 -18.45 -15.99
CA GLY A 41 -14.77 -18.60 -17.18
C GLY A 41 -13.96 -17.36 -17.53
N SER A 42 -13.99 -16.30 -16.72
CA SER A 42 -13.23 -15.04 -16.93
C SER A 42 -11.71 -15.23 -16.89
N GLY A 43 -11.25 -16.35 -16.30
CA GLY A 43 -9.83 -16.61 -16.09
C GLY A 43 -9.25 -15.90 -14.88
N ILE A 44 -10.05 -15.14 -14.11
CA ILE A 44 -9.63 -14.52 -12.84
C ILE A 44 -9.15 -15.63 -11.90
N ILE A 45 -8.03 -15.38 -11.24
CA ILE A 45 -7.45 -16.30 -10.26
C ILE A 45 -7.46 -15.70 -8.86
N GLY A 46 -7.54 -16.57 -7.85
CA GLY A 46 -7.56 -16.16 -6.45
C GLY A 46 -7.58 -17.35 -5.51
N TYR A 47 -8.15 -17.18 -4.32
CA TYR A 47 -8.16 -18.17 -3.26
C TYR A 47 -9.56 -18.44 -2.73
N LYS A 48 -9.81 -19.69 -2.30
CA LYS A 48 -11.04 -20.13 -1.59
C LYS A 48 -10.75 -20.71 -0.20
N ASP A 49 -9.50 -20.75 0.18
CA ASP A 49 -9.02 -21.26 1.47
C ASP A 49 -8.62 -20.14 2.45
N THR A 50 -9.02 -18.92 2.16
CA THR A 50 -8.82 -17.71 2.99
C THR A 50 -10.06 -17.40 3.83
N PRO A 51 -9.93 -16.56 4.87
CA PRO A 51 -11.09 -16.14 5.66
C PRO A 51 -12.19 -15.49 4.80
N ILE A 52 -13.45 -15.69 5.20
CA ILE A 52 -14.60 -15.03 4.59
C ILE A 52 -14.74 -13.61 5.16
N LEU A 53 -14.93 -12.63 4.29
CA LEU A 53 -15.20 -11.23 4.63
C LEU A 53 -16.67 -11.10 5.09
N PRO A 54 -16.95 -10.84 6.39
CA PRO A 54 -18.32 -10.91 6.93
C PRO A 54 -19.26 -9.83 6.36
N TRP A 55 -18.72 -8.77 5.75
CA TRP A 55 -19.52 -7.68 5.15
C TRP A 55 -19.94 -7.94 3.70
N CYS A 56 -19.41 -8.96 3.04
CA CYS A 56 -19.77 -9.26 1.66
C CYS A 56 -19.90 -10.75 1.34
N GLY A 57 -19.49 -11.66 2.24
CA GLY A 57 -19.64 -13.10 2.09
C GLY A 57 -18.65 -13.77 1.12
N TYR A 58 -17.69 -13.03 0.55
CA TYR A 58 -16.61 -13.56 -0.28
C TYR A 58 -15.38 -13.87 0.57
N HIS A 59 -14.53 -14.80 0.11
CA HIS A 59 -13.21 -15.00 0.67
C HIS A 59 -12.31 -13.78 0.43
N VAL A 60 -11.33 -13.56 1.28
CA VAL A 60 -10.23 -12.62 0.97
C VAL A 60 -9.55 -13.14 -0.30
N HIS A 61 -9.44 -12.29 -1.33
CA HIS A 61 -8.90 -12.66 -2.64
C HIS A 61 -9.72 -13.73 -3.39
N ASP A 62 -11.04 -13.68 -3.23
CA ASP A 62 -11.98 -14.59 -3.91
C ASP A 62 -12.06 -14.27 -5.40
N PRO A 63 -11.75 -15.22 -6.31
CA PRO A 63 -11.84 -14.97 -7.74
C PRO A 63 -13.29 -14.89 -8.26
N ASP A 64 -14.26 -15.48 -7.53
CA ASP A 64 -15.69 -15.43 -7.92
C ASP A 64 -16.36 -14.11 -7.48
N ARG A 65 -15.62 -13.20 -6.80
CA ARG A 65 -16.14 -11.88 -6.49
C ARG A 65 -16.33 -11.09 -7.77
N PRO A 66 -17.44 -10.32 -7.92
CA PRO A 66 -17.66 -9.53 -9.13
C PRO A 66 -16.48 -8.64 -9.45
N ALA A 67 -15.92 -8.79 -10.64
CA ALA A 67 -14.81 -7.97 -11.11
C ALA A 67 -15.28 -6.54 -11.40
N PRO A 68 -14.44 -5.51 -11.14
CA PRO A 68 -14.74 -4.13 -11.47
C PRO A 68 -14.94 -3.96 -12.99
N LYS A 69 -16.03 -3.30 -13.36
CA LYS A 69 -16.27 -2.96 -14.77
C LYS A 69 -15.15 -2.06 -15.27
N LYS A 70 -14.52 -2.43 -16.38
CA LYS A 70 -13.51 -1.59 -17.04
C LYS A 70 -14.17 -0.34 -17.63
N VAL A 71 -13.59 0.81 -17.35
CA VAL A 71 -13.93 2.11 -17.94
C VAL A 71 -12.69 2.74 -18.54
N THR A 72 -12.85 3.52 -19.61
CA THR A 72 -11.74 4.25 -20.22
C THR A 72 -11.67 5.63 -19.58
N PRO A 73 -10.63 5.96 -18.80
CA PRO A 73 -10.45 7.30 -18.24
C PRO A 73 -10.08 8.31 -19.36
N ALA A 74 -10.21 9.61 -19.05
CA ALA A 74 -9.70 10.64 -19.93
C ALA A 74 -8.19 10.40 -20.23
N PRO A 75 -7.67 10.82 -21.39
CA PRO A 75 -6.24 10.74 -21.69
C PRO A 75 -5.42 11.43 -20.59
N PRO A 76 -4.19 10.95 -20.29
CA PRO A 76 -3.31 11.67 -19.40
C PRO A 76 -3.05 13.07 -19.96
N ASP A 77 -2.85 14.05 -19.08
CA ASP A 77 -2.44 15.38 -19.55
C ASP A 77 -1.09 15.25 -20.26
N THR A 78 -1.14 15.32 -21.58
CA THR A 78 0.02 15.12 -22.46
C THR A 78 0.99 16.30 -22.46
N LYS A 79 0.63 17.39 -21.79
CA LYS A 79 1.48 18.60 -21.74
C LYS A 79 2.56 18.57 -20.67
N GLY A 80 2.74 17.42 -19.98
CA GLY A 80 3.83 17.25 -19.01
C GLY A 80 3.80 18.19 -17.80
N LYS A 81 2.74 18.97 -17.66
CA LYS A 81 2.49 19.71 -16.43
C LYS A 81 1.84 18.75 -15.44
N THR A 82 2.67 18.17 -14.60
CA THR A 82 2.20 17.65 -13.32
C THR A 82 1.28 18.70 -12.70
N GLY A 83 0.06 18.30 -12.32
CA GLY A 83 -0.86 19.22 -11.68
C GLY A 83 -0.13 19.92 -10.52
N THR A 84 -0.20 21.24 -10.47
CA THR A 84 0.44 21.99 -9.38
C THR A 84 -0.24 21.64 -8.08
N ALA A 85 0.56 21.30 -7.07
CA ALA A 85 0.07 21.06 -5.72
C ALA A 85 -0.65 22.32 -5.19
N PRO A 86 -1.70 22.17 -4.36
CA PRO A 86 -2.28 23.29 -3.63
C PRO A 86 -1.21 24.03 -2.82
N SER A 87 -1.40 25.34 -2.62
CA SER A 87 -0.40 26.19 -1.94
C SER A 87 -0.12 25.80 -0.48
N ASP A 88 -1.03 25.09 0.15
CA ASP A 88 -0.94 24.55 1.52
C ASP A 88 -0.55 23.05 1.58
N ALA A 89 -0.18 22.47 0.43
CA ALA A 89 0.27 21.08 0.39
C ALA A 89 1.76 20.97 0.75
N ILE A 90 2.10 19.86 1.37
CA ILE A 90 3.47 19.42 1.62
C ILE A 90 3.91 18.63 0.39
N ILE A 91 4.95 19.11 -0.29
CA ILE A 91 5.54 18.40 -1.40
C ILE A 91 6.38 17.25 -0.86
N LEU A 92 5.96 16.02 -1.14
CA LEU A 92 6.70 14.82 -0.74
C LEU A 92 7.74 14.42 -1.78
N PHE A 93 7.45 14.63 -3.07
CA PHE A 93 8.39 14.41 -4.17
C PHE A 93 8.00 15.21 -5.42
N ASP A 94 8.91 16.03 -5.88
CA ASP A 94 8.77 16.89 -7.08
C ASP A 94 9.72 16.50 -8.23
N GLY A 95 10.48 15.42 -8.06
CA GLY A 95 11.47 14.96 -9.01
C GLY A 95 12.92 15.27 -8.64
N SER A 96 13.17 16.05 -7.57
CA SER A 96 14.52 16.51 -7.23
C SER A 96 15.19 15.65 -6.16
N GLU A 97 14.54 15.43 -5.01
CA GLU A 97 15.17 14.79 -3.86
C GLU A 97 14.18 14.04 -2.96
N LEU A 98 14.71 13.20 -2.07
CA LEU A 98 13.94 12.44 -1.08
C LEU A 98 14.05 13.04 0.33
N SER A 99 14.16 14.36 0.46
CA SER A 99 14.34 15.04 1.75
C SER A 99 13.22 14.77 2.76
N GLN A 100 12.00 14.52 2.28
CA GLN A 100 10.83 14.19 3.10
C GLN A 100 10.76 12.70 3.50
N TRP A 101 11.63 11.86 2.94
CA TRP A 101 11.61 10.41 3.10
C TRP A 101 12.78 9.90 3.92
N ASN A 102 12.62 8.75 4.56
CA ASN A 102 13.72 8.03 5.20
C ASN A 102 14.64 7.42 4.15
N SER A 103 15.88 7.12 4.55
CA SER A 103 16.84 6.46 3.66
C SER A 103 16.32 5.12 3.16
N SER A 104 16.54 4.83 1.89
CA SER A 104 16.11 3.60 1.21
C SER A 104 16.97 3.34 -0.02
N ASP A 105 16.79 2.18 -0.65
CA ASP A 105 17.43 1.81 -1.91
C ASP A 105 16.70 2.36 -3.15
N TRP A 106 15.59 3.07 -2.96
CA TRP A 106 14.83 3.67 -4.06
C TRP A 106 15.65 4.74 -4.77
N LYS A 107 15.50 4.86 -6.07
CA LYS A 107 16.34 5.68 -6.94
C LYS A 107 15.55 6.82 -7.56
N ILE A 108 16.27 7.91 -7.87
CA ILE A 108 15.73 8.99 -8.69
C ILE A 108 16.44 8.93 -10.05
N GLU A 109 15.68 8.79 -11.13
CA GLU A 109 16.17 8.81 -12.50
C GLU A 109 15.26 9.71 -13.36
N ASN A 110 15.82 10.71 -14.02
CA ASN A 110 15.09 11.63 -14.89
C ASN A 110 13.92 12.36 -14.20
N GLY A 111 14.05 12.68 -12.91
CA GLY A 111 12.98 13.32 -12.14
C GLY A 111 11.86 12.37 -11.71
N GLU A 112 12.03 11.08 -11.86
CA GLU A 112 11.09 10.05 -11.46
C GLU A 112 11.68 9.19 -10.34
N LEU A 113 10.88 8.85 -9.37
CA LEU A 113 11.23 7.95 -8.28
C LEU A 113 10.95 6.51 -8.70
N ILE A 114 11.95 5.65 -8.60
CA ILE A 114 11.86 4.24 -9.02
C ILE A 114 11.85 3.34 -7.80
N ALA A 115 10.80 2.52 -7.70
CA ALA A 115 10.68 1.49 -6.68
C ALA A 115 11.74 0.39 -6.91
N VAL A 116 12.42 -0.01 -5.84
CA VAL A 116 13.41 -1.10 -5.89
C VAL A 116 12.97 -2.24 -4.98
N SER A 117 13.05 -2.05 -3.66
CA SER A 117 12.66 -3.06 -2.68
C SER A 117 12.23 -2.41 -1.36
N GLY A 118 11.47 -3.14 -0.57
CA GLY A 118 11.03 -2.69 0.75
C GLY A 118 10.13 -1.45 0.72
N ASN A 119 10.00 -0.80 1.84
CA ASN A 119 9.13 0.36 2.00
C ASN A 119 9.95 1.66 2.00
N LEU A 120 9.50 2.63 1.21
CA LEU A 120 9.91 4.02 1.34
C LEU A 120 8.93 4.74 2.25
N THR A 121 9.37 5.26 3.40
CA THR A 121 8.51 5.86 4.42
C THR A 121 8.81 7.34 4.60
N THR A 122 7.78 8.15 4.83
CA THR A 122 7.97 9.57 5.15
C THR A 122 8.61 9.75 6.54
N LYS A 123 9.42 10.79 6.71
CA LYS A 123 9.98 11.18 8.01
C LYS A 123 8.90 11.70 8.95
N GLN A 124 7.99 12.49 8.41
CA GLN A 124 6.86 13.04 9.14
C GLN A 124 5.69 12.06 9.16
N PRO A 125 5.02 11.86 10.31
CA PRO A 125 3.78 11.13 10.38
C PRO A 125 2.58 12.00 9.94
N PHE A 126 1.60 11.37 9.29
CA PHE A 126 0.37 11.99 8.82
C PHE A 126 -0.86 11.24 9.36
N GLY A 127 -1.93 11.98 9.54
CA GLY A 127 -3.27 11.48 9.88
C GLY A 127 -4.24 11.69 8.73
N ASP A 128 -5.37 12.36 9.03
CA ASP A 128 -6.35 12.75 8.01
C ASP A 128 -5.68 13.60 6.94
N CYS A 129 -5.89 13.25 5.68
CA CYS A 129 -5.18 13.93 4.59
C CYS A 129 -5.88 13.82 3.24
N GLN A 130 -5.52 14.76 2.37
CA GLN A 130 -5.64 14.66 0.93
C GLN A 130 -4.26 14.34 0.36
N LEU A 131 -4.15 13.27 -0.42
CA LEU A 131 -2.92 12.81 -1.06
C LEU A 131 -3.11 12.74 -2.56
N HIS A 132 -2.17 13.28 -3.32
CA HIS A 132 -2.04 13.05 -4.75
C HIS A 132 -0.75 12.30 -5.03
N ILE A 133 -0.81 11.33 -5.92
CA ILE A 133 0.35 10.55 -6.35
C ILE A 133 0.16 10.09 -7.79
N GLU A 134 1.19 10.28 -8.61
CA GLU A 134 1.24 9.70 -9.94
C GLU A 134 2.20 8.52 -9.97
N TRP A 135 1.80 7.44 -10.66
CA TRP A 135 2.59 6.23 -10.79
C TRP A 135 2.49 5.62 -12.18
N MET A 136 3.47 4.80 -12.56
CA MET A 136 3.53 4.14 -13.86
C MET A 136 4.08 2.72 -13.70
N ALA A 137 3.29 1.74 -14.11
CA ALA A 137 3.77 0.37 -14.21
C ALA A 137 4.78 0.22 -15.35
N PRO A 138 5.79 -0.67 -15.24
CA PRO A 138 6.80 -0.86 -16.28
C PRO A 138 6.19 -1.34 -17.60
N ASP A 139 6.76 -0.84 -18.71
CA ASP A 139 6.48 -1.31 -20.07
C ASP A 139 7.81 -1.63 -20.77
N PRO A 140 8.04 -2.84 -21.27
CA PRO A 140 7.11 -3.98 -21.19
C PRO A 140 6.84 -4.43 -19.75
N PRO A 141 5.66 -5.03 -19.49
CA PRO A 141 5.33 -5.57 -18.18
C PRO A 141 6.37 -6.61 -17.74
N GLN A 142 6.73 -6.56 -16.45
CA GLN A 142 7.75 -7.45 -15.87
C GLN A 142 7.10 -8.45 -14.91
N GLY A 143 7.70 -9.66 -14.86
CA GLY A 143 7.28 -10.71 -13.97
C GLY A 143 5.96 -11.40 -14.35
N GLY A 144 5.50 -12.27 -13.46
CA GLY A 144 4.22 -12.97 -13.56
C GLY A 144 3.05 -12.14 -13.03
N ILE A 145 1.89 -12.76 -12.91
CA ILE A 145 0.66 -12.10 -12.43
C ILE A 145 0.81 -11.45 -11.04
N TRP A 146 1.76 -11.90 -10.23
CA TRP A 146 2.04 -11.34 -8.89
C TRP A 146 2.94 -10.10 -8.92
N ASP A 147 3.64 -9.88 -10.04
CA ASP A 147 4.72 -8.89 -10.13
C ASP A 147 4.37 -7.68 -11.00
N ARG A 148 3.26 -7.69 -11.70
CA ARG A 148 2.83 -6.69 -12.70
C ARG A 148 2.69 -5.27 -12.13
N GLY A 149 3.80 -4.62 -11.82
CA GLY A 149 3.79 -3.32 -11.18
C GLY A 149 3.27 -3.36 -9.74
N ASN A 150 3.40 -4.50 -9.06
CA ASN A 150 2.90 -4.70 -7.70
C ASN A 150 3.65 -3.79 -6.71
N ASN A 151 2.94 -2.83 -6.19
CA ASN A 151 3.36 -1.84 -5.22
C ASN A 151 2.14 -1.39 -4.41
N GLY A 152 2.31 -0.53 -3.41
CA GLY A 152 1.20 -0.04 -2.61
C GLY A 152 1.42 1.37 -2.09
N VAL A 153 0.34 2.15 -2.01
CA VAL A 153 0.27 3.39 -1.24
C VAL A 153 -0.27 3.05 0.14
N MET A 154 0.63 2.99 1.12
CA MET A 154 0.34 2.58 2.49
C MET A 154 -0.01 3.79 3.34
N LEU A 155 -1.28 4.15 3.42
CA LEU A 155 -1.77 5.21 4.29
C LEU A 155 -1.48 4.84 5.74
N MET A 156 -0.80 5.73 6.47
CA MET A 156 -0.28 5.48 7.82
C MET A 156 0.64 4.24 7.91
N GLY A 157 1.20 3.76 6.81
CA GLY A 157 1.96 2.51 6.77
C GLY A 157 1.14 1.24 7.07
N LEU A 158 -0.18 1.35 7.13
CA LEU A 158 -1.09 0.29 7.58
C LEU A 158 -2.18 -0.07 6.57
N PHE A 159 -2.69 0.92 5.84
CA PHE A 159 -3.88 0.76 4.99
C PHE A 159 -3.48 0.95 3.53
N GLU A 160 -3.53 -0.11 2.76
CA GLU A 160 -3.02 -0.13 1.39
C GLU A 160 -4.08 0.23 0.36
N ILE A 161 -3.75 1.22 -0.47
CA ILE A 161 -4.38 1.42 -1.77
C ILE A 161 -3.44 0.82 -2.81
N GLN A 162 -3.91 -0.21 -3.48
CA GLN A 162 -3.09 -1.05 -4.35
C GLN A 162 -2.61 -0.32 -5.60
N VAL A 163 -1.33 -0.45 -5.90
CA VAL A 163 -0.70 -0.10 -7.18
C VAL A 163 -0.42 -1.39 -7.94
N TYR A 164 -1.01 -1.53 -9.13
CA TYR A 164 -0.91 -2.76 -9.91
C TYR A 164 -1.30 -2.51 -11.37
N ASP A 165 -0.72 -3.23 -12.33
CA ASP A 165 -1.18 -3.21 -13.72
C ASP A 165 -2.43 -4.07 -13.88
N SER A 166 -3.60 -3.46 -13.71
CA SER A 166 -4.90 -4.10 -13.88
C SER A 166 -5.46 -3.93 -15.30
N TYR A 167 -4.67 -3.44 -16.25
CA TYR A 167 -5.19 -3.16 -17.59
C TYR A 167 -5.61 -4.43 -18.34
N THR A 168 -4.80 -5.46 -18.26
CA THR A 168 -5.04 -6.76 -18.93
C THR A 168 -5.03 -7.95 -17.99
N GLU A 169 -4.60 -7.76 -16.75
CA GLU A 169 -4.39 -8.88 -15.83
C GLU A 169 -5.65 -9.28 -15.07
N ASN A 170 -5.75 -10.59 -14.85
CA ASN A 170 -6.88 -11.24 -14.20
C ASN A 170 -6.57 -11.59 -12.74
N LEU A 171 -6.00 -10.64 -12.00
CA LEU A 171 -5.83 -10.79 -10.55
C LEU A 171 -7.17 -10.68 -9.83
N TYR A 172 -7.28 -11.29 -8.66
CA TYR A 172 -8.47 -11.19 -7.81
C TYR A 172 -8.90 -9.73 -7.64
N PRO A 173 -10.22 -9.43 -7.62
CA PRO A 173 -10.72 -8.05 -7.69
C PRO A 173 -10.21 -7.11 -6.59
N ASP A 174 -10.06 -7.60 -5.36
CA ASP A 174 -9.58 -6.83 -4.21
C ASP A 174 -8.04 -6.70 -4.13
N GLY A 175 -7.34 -7.11 -5.17
CA GLY A 175 -5.90 -6.88 -5.39
C GLY A 175 -5.61 -6.07 -6.65
N GLN A 176 -6.64 -5.67 -7.41
CA GLN A 176 -6.47 -4.81 -8.58
C GLN A 176 -6.11 -3.36 -8.19
N ALA A 177 -5.63 -2.58 -9.15
CA ALA A 177 -5.27 -1.18 -8.93
C ALA A 177 -6.38 -0.39 -8.24
N ALA A 178 -6.01 0.43 -7.28
CA ALA A 178 -6.89 1.23 -6.43
C ALA A 178 -7.78 0.45 -5.45
N SER A 179 -7.70 -0.89 -5.33
CA SER A 179 -8.41 -1.57 -4.25
C SER A 179 -7.93 -1.11 -2.88
N VAL A 180 -8.83 -1.11 -1.90
CA VAL A 180 -8.44 -1.27 -0.49
C VAL A 180 -8.03 -2.74 -0.37
N TYR A 181 -6.73 -3.00 -0.43
CA TYR A 181 -6.15 -4.33 -0.67
C TYR A 181 -6.66 -5.40 0.30
N GLY A 182 -7.13 -6.52 -0.27
CA GLY A 182 -7.69 -7.65 0.49
C GLY A 182 -9.04 -7.35 1.17
N GLN A 183 -9.64 -6.18 0.90
CA GLN A 183 -10.88 -5.75 1.56
C GLN A 183 -11.98 -5.40 0.56
N THR A 184 -11.75 -4.40 -0.28
CA THR A 184 -12.77 -3.87 -1.19
C THR A 184 -12.17 -3.55 -2.54
N PRO A 185 -12.66 -4.14 -3.63
CA PRO A 185 -12.25 -3.77 -4.98
C PRO A 185 -12.73 -2.36 -5.33
N PRO A 186 -12.10 -1.68 -6.29
CA PRO A 186 -12.62 -0.43 -6.82
C PRO A 186 -13.98 -0.66 -7.50
N MET A 187 -14.84 0.38 -7.49
CA MET A 187 -16.17 0.32 -8.15
C MET A 187 -16.06 0.06 -9.65
N VAL A 188 -14.99 0.54 -10.27
CA VAL A 188 -14.67 0.35 -11.69
C VAL A 188 -13.15 0.25 -11.85
N ASN A 189 -12.69 -0.47 -12.87
CA ASN A 189 -11.27 -0.50 -13.24
C ASN A 189 -10.98 0.64 -14.23
N ALA A 190 -10.33 1.71 -13.74
CA ALA A 190 -9.92 2.87 -14.53
C ALA A 190 -8.41 2.86 -14.89
N CYS A 191 -7.78 1.68 -14.85
CA CYS A 191 -6.35 1.53 -15.13
C CYS A 191 -6.05 1.80 -16.61
N ARG A 192 -5.03 2.61 -16.88
CA ARG A 192 -4.42 2.81 -18.21
C ARG A 192 -3.41 1.69 -18.48
N ARG A 193 -2.97 1.59 -19.74
CA ARG A 193 -1.93 0.62 -20.15
C ARG A 193 -0.63 0.81 -19.35
N PRO A 194 0.17 -0.27 -19.15
CA PRO A 194 1.56 -0.15 -18.71
C PRO A 194 2.33 0.90 -19.54
N GLY A 195 3.30 1.56 -18.93
CA GLY A 195 4.04 2.66 -19.55
C GLY A 195 3.26 3.98 -19.64
N GLN A 196 2.01 4.03 -19.17
CA GLN A 196 1.25 5.28 -19.07
C GLN A 196 1.13 5.71 -17.61
N TRP A 197 1.23 7.02 -17.37
CA TRP A 197 1.04 7.61 -16.06
C TRP A 197 -0.41 7.44 -15.58
N GLN A 198 -0.54 6.97 -14.38
CA GLN A 198 -1.76 6.85 -13.60
C GLN A 198 -1.75 7.91 -12.52
N SER A 199 -2.90 8.33 -12.03
CA SER A 199 -3.00 9.19 -10.85
C SER A 199 -3.97 8.63 -9.84
N PHE A 200 -3.62 8.72 -8.57
CA PHE A 200 -4.55 8.60 -7.46
C PHE A 200 -4.71 9.94 -6.77
N ASP A 201 -5.96 10.35 -6.57
CA ASP A 201 -6.32 11.39 -5.63
C ASP A 201 -7.09 10.74 -4.50
N ILE A 202 -6.57 10.83 -3.29
CA ILE A 202 -7.03 10.10 -2.12
C ILE A 202 -7.41 11.09 -1.03
N ILE A 203 -8.62 10.98 -0.48
CA ILE A 203 -9.04 11.63 0.77
C ILE A 203 -9.14 10.53 1.81
N PHE A 204 -8.36 10.63 2.86
CA PHE A 204 -8.27 9.63 3.91
C PHE A 204 -8.59 10.21 5.28
N PHE A 205 -9.41 9.48 6.05
CA PHE A 205 -9.71 9.74 7.44
C PHE A 205 -9.24 8.57 8.30
N THR A 206 -8.49 8.88 9.34
CA THR A 206 -7.90 7.91 10.27
C THR A 206 -8.96 7.22 11.14
N PRO A 207 -8.67 6.03 11.66
CA PRO A 207 -9.54 5.42 12.64
C PRO A 207 -9.45 6.17 13.97
N VAL A 208 -10.59 6.32 14.66
CA VAL A 208 -10.66 6.97 15.96
C VAL A 208 -10.84 5.93 17.04
N PHE A 209 -9.98 5.98 18.05
CA PHE A 209 -10.06 5.14 19.24
C PHE A 209 -10.33 5.98 20.48
N LYS A 210 -11.23 5.51 21.35
CA LYS A 210 -11.53 6.10 22.65
C LYS A 210 -11.46 5.04 23.74
N ASN A 211 -10.66 5.29 24.75
CA ASN A 211 -10.45 4.34 25.85
C ASN A 211 -10.02 2.94 25.35
N GLY A 212 -9.15 2.88 24.33
CA GLY A 212 -8.67 1.64 23.73
C GLY A 212 -9.67 0.90 22.83
N LYS A 213 -10.89 1.43 22.63
CA LYS A 213 -11.93 0.85 21.76
C LYS A 213 -12.06 1.66 20.48
N LEU A 214 -12.31 0.97 19.38
CA LEU A 214 -12.61 1.61 18.09
C LEU A 214 -13.95 2.36 18.18
N GLU A 215 -13.93 3.67 17.97
CA GLU A 215 -15.11 4.53 17.88
C GLU A 215 -15.55 4.73 16.42
N LYS A 216 -14.57 4.98 15.55
CA LYS A 216 -14.77 5.09 14.10
C LYS A 216 -13.67 4.34 13.37
N PRO A 217 -13.98 3.53 12.35
CA PRO A 217 -12.97 2.96 11.48
C PRO A 217 -12.39 4.01 10.55
N ALA A 218 -11.29 3.70 9.88
CA ALA A 218 -10.78 4.53 8.80
C ALA A 218 -11.73 4.55 7.60
N TYR A 219 -11.70 5.66 6.85
CA TYR A 219 -12.46 5.82 5.60
C TYR A 219 -11.57 6.38 4.50
N VAL A 220 -11.87 6.01 3.26
CA VAL A 220 -11.14 6.52 2.10
C VAL A 220 -12.09 6.85 0.95
N THR A 221 -11.81 7.96 0.26
CA THR A 221 -12.37 8.27 -1.06
C THR A 221 -11.21 8.34 -2.03
N VAL A 222 -11.31 7.64 -3.15
CA VAL A 222 -10.24 7.55 -4.15
C VAL A 222 -10.80 7.83 -5.53
N THR A 223 -10.13 8.71 -6.28
CA THR A 223 -10.24 8.75 -7.74
C THR A 223 -8.99 8.14 -8.36
N HIS A 224 -9.19 7.34 -9.40
CA HIS A 224 -8.13 6.77 -10.22
C HIS A 224 -8.26 7.33 -11.63
N ASN A 225 -7.25 8.08 -12.08
CA ASN A 225 -7.27 8.78 -13.36
C ASN A 225 -8.49 9.70 -13.54
N GLY A 226 -8.91 10.39 -12.46
CA GLY A 226 -10.09 11.25 -12.44
C GLY A 226 -11.44 10.53 -12.35
N VAL A 227 -11.45 9.19 -12.32
CA VAL A 227 -12.67 8.37 -12.16
C VAL A 227 -12.83 7.99 -10.69
N LEU A 228 -14.00 8.26 -10.11
CA LEU A 228 -14.30 7.88 -8.72
C LEU A 228 -14.35 6.35 -8.62
N VAL A 229 -13.49 5.77 -7.76
CA VAL A 229 -13.37 4.32 -7.57
C VAL A 229 -13.71 3.87 -6.14
N HIS A 230 -13.59 4.78 -5.18
CA HIS A 230 -14.10 4.61 -3.82
C HIS A 230 -14.72 5.91 -3.32
N HIS A 231 -15.89 5.83 -2.73
CA HIS A 231 -16.56 6.96 -2.09
C HIS A 231 -16.85 6.65 -0.63
N ASN A 232 -16.18 7.36 0.27
CA ASN A 232 -16.32 7.18 1.73
C ASN A 232 -16.29 5.68 2.13
N GLN A 233 -15.37 4.95 1.50
CA GLN A 233 -15.25 3.51 1.70
C GLN A 233 -14.66 3.23 3.06
N LYS A 234 -15.39 2.45 3.86
CA LYS A 234 -14.91 1.94 5.14
C LYS A 234 -13.72 1.01 4.95
N ILE A 235 -12.68 1.19 5.76
CA ILE A 235 -11.54 0.28 5.89
C ILE A 235 -11.75 -0.54 7.16
N TYR A 236 -11.68 -1.86 7.05
CA TYR A 236 -12.07 -2.78 8.13
C TYR A 236 -10.93 -3.13 9.08
N GLY A 237 -9.71 -2.68 8.79
CA GLY A 237 -8.49 -2.89 9.59
C GLY A 237 -7.22 -2.74 8.76
N PRO A 238 -6.05 -2.85 9.38
CA PRO A 238 -4.77 -2.86 8.67
C PRO A 238 -4.72 -3.93 7.58
N THR A 239 -4.03 -3.60 6.50
CA THR A 239 -3.85 -4.49 5.35
C THR A 239 -2.97 -5.69 5.70
N GLY A 240 -3.33 -6.85 5.16
CA GLY A 240 -2.52 -8.06 5.21
C GLY A 240 -2.88 -9.00 4.07
N HIS A 241 -1.86 -9.65 3.50
CA HIS A 241 -2.09 -10.63 2.44
C HIS A 241 -2.83 -11.85 3.00
N ARG A 242 -4.01 -12.17 2.45
CA ARG A 242 -4.83 -13.34 2.83
C ARG A 242 -5.29 -13.34 4.30
N ILE A 243 -5.29 -12.19 4.96
CA ILE A 243 -5.66 -12.03 6.35
C ILE A 243 -6.99 -11.29 6.42
N LEU A 244 -7.88 -11.72 7.32
CA LEU A 244 -9.09 -10.98 7.64
C LEU A 244 -8.72 -9.67 8.34
N PRO A 245 -9.00 -8.50 7.73
CA PRO A 245 -8.66 -7.21 8.33
C PRO A 245 -9.52 -6.95 9.58
N LYS A 246 -8.89 -6.48 10.65
CA LYS A 246 -9.55 -6.13 11.90
C LYS A 246 -8.72 -5.13 12.70
N TYR A 247 -9.37 -4.37 13.55
CA TYR A 247 -8.74 -3.45 14.49
C TYR A 247 -8.51 -4.16 15.84
N ASP A 248 -7.48 -4.97 15.94
CA ASP A 248 -7.15 -5.74 17.17
C ASP A 248 -6.59 -4.88 18.31
N LYS A 249 -6.05 -3.72 17.97
CA LYS A 249 -5.42 -2.79 18.91
C LYS A 249 -5.60 -1.35 18.43
N PRO A 250 -5.51 -0.37 19.34
CA PRO A 250 -5.52 1.04 18.96
C PRO A 250 -4.41 1.38 17.97
N VAL A 251 -4.78 2.22 17.00
CA VAL A 251 -3.87 2.80 16.02
C VAL A 251 -3.61 4.25 16.44
N PRO A 252 -2.36 4.74 16.44
CA PRO A 252 -2.06 6.14 16.67
C PRO A 252 -2.79 7.06 15.68
N GLU A 253 -3.04 8.32 16.07
CA GLU A 253 -3.71 9.29 15.19
C GLU A 253 -2.90 9.63 13.93
N LYS A 254 -1.56 9.55 14.01
CA LYS A 254 -0.64 9.83 12.91
C LYS A 254 0.46 8.79 12.86
N LEU A 255 0.77 8.32 11.67
CA LEU A 255 1.90 7.45 11.36
C LEU A 255 2.49 7.84 10.00
N PRO A 256 3.73 7.44 9.68
CA PRO A 256 4.32 7.69 8.37
C PRO A 256 3.47 7.13 7.23
N LEU A 257 3.36 7.88 6.14
CA LEU A 257 2.96 7.34 4.85
C LEU A 257 4.09 6.46 4.33
N ALA A 258 3.76 5.35 3.66
CA ALA A 258 4.75 4.54 2.99
C ALA A 258 4.34 4.21 1.55
N LEU A 259 5.34 4.00 0.71
CA LEU A 259 5.19 3.32 -0.57
C LEU A 259 5.86 1.96 -0.42
N SER A 260 5.13 0.89 -0.69
CA SER A 260 5.68 -0.47 -0.64
C SER A 260 6.13 -0.92 -2.03
N ALA A 261 7.22 -1.68 -2.11
CA ALA A 261 7.71 -2.28 -3.34
C ALA A 261 7.90 -3.78 -3.19
N HIS A 262 7.60 -4.50 -4.26
CA HIS A 262 7.75 -5.95 -4.37
C HIS A 262 8.74 -6.31 -5.50
N ASN A 263 9.92 -5.65 -5.51
CA ASN A 263 10.97 -5.81 -6.54
C ASN A 263 10.46 -5.55 -7.96
N ASN A 264 9.48 -4.66 -8.10
CA ASN A 264 8.92 -4.27 -9.40
C ASN A 264 9.16 -2.78 -9.62
N PRO A 265 9.82 -2.36 -10.72
CA PRO A 265 10.31 -0.99 -10.91
C PRO A 265 9.18 -0.04 -11.33
N VAL A 266 8.16 0.08 -10.50
CA VAL A 266 7.13 1.12 -10.66
C VAL A 266 7.79 2.48 -10.51
N ARG A 267 7.41 3.41 -11.35
CA ARG A 267 7.85 4.80 -11.31
C ARG A 267 6.80 5.65 -10.63
N PHE A 268 7.26 6.62 -9.83
CA PHE A 268 6.41 7.59 -9.14
C PHE A 268 6.88 9.00 -9.41
N ARG A 269 5.94 9.96 -9.41
CA ARG A 269 6.22 11.39 -9.51
C ARG A 269 5.09 12.21 -8.91
N ASN A 270 5.27 13.51 -8.76
CA ASN A 270 4.24 14.47 -8.35
C ASN A 270 3.48 13.97 -7.11
N ILE A 271 4.23 13.78 -6.01
CA ILE A 271 3.66 13.29 -4.76
C ILE A 271 3.52 14.47 -3.81
N TRP A 272 2.29 14.80 -3.43
CA TRP A 272 2.02 15.82 -2.43
C TRP A 272 0.89 15.41 -1.50
N LEU A 273 0.95 15.91 -0.29
CA LEU A 273 -0.02 15.62 0.76
C LEU A 273 -0.44 16.92 1.44
N ARG A 274 -1.73 17.06 1.68
CA ARG A 274 -2.32 18.15 2.43
C ARG A 274 -3.01 17.58 3.67
N PRO A 275 -2.57 17.92 4.91
CA PRO A 275 -3.29 17.55 6.14
C PRO A 275 -4.69 18.18 6.16
N LEU A 276 -5.66 17.45 6.73
CA LEU A 276 -7.04 17.89 6.91
C LEU A 276 -7.35 18.20 8.37
#